data_ee0a1a1b6a8c44b6d3e4095f872410a6
#
_entry.id   ee0a1a1b6a8c44b6d3e4095f872410a6
#
_cell.length_a   1.000
_cell.length_b   1.000
_cell.length_c   1.000
_cell.angle_alpha   90.00
_cell.angle_beta   90.00
_cell.angle_gamma   90.00
#
_symmetry.space_group_name_H-M   'P 1'
#
loop_
_entity.id
_entity.type
_entity.pdbx_description
1 polymer ?
#
loop_
_entity_poly.entity_id
_entity_poly.type
_entity_poly.pdbx_seq_one_letter_code
_entity_poly.pdbx_strand_id
1 'polypeptide(L)'
;MSENTYFDMNRRSFLKSTAAAGALVLGTYFMGGAPRAMAGVLAKPAENAKRANLFIALRPDGMVEVTCHRSEMGQQIRTAIAQIVADEMEAAWDKVIVIQGKGDPKYGDQNTDGSRSIRFNMQRLREMGASVRYMMQHAAAKRWGVEPSTCVAEQHVVTHTSGKTLAYKDLIDDALTITPPEADKLKLKERKEWRYINT
;
A
#
# COMPACT_ATOMS: atom_id res chain seq x y z
N MET A 1 25.78 28.69 -41.97
CA MET A 1 24.96 29.63 -41.20
C MET A 1 23.75 28.90 -40.73
N SER A 2 23.75 28.42 -39.48
CA SER A 2 22.59 27.78 -38.89
C SER A 2 21.83 28.81 -38.04
N GLU A 3 20.62 29.16 -38.46
CA GLU A 3 19.75 30.02 -37.68
C GLU A 3 19.33 29.31 -36.42
N ASN A 4 19.81 29.78 -35.28
CA ASN A 4 19.30 29.41 -33.96
C ASN A 4 17.92 30.06 -33.76
N THR A 5 16.86 29.36 -34.06
CA THR A 5 15.50 29.80 -33.75
C THR A 5 15.27 29.65 -32.25
N TYR A 6 15.61 30.67 -31.47
CA TYR A 6 15.15 30.75 -30.08
C TYR A 6 13.64 30.98 -30.07
N PHE A 7 12.89 30.08 -29.48
CA PHE A 7 11.47 30.29 -29.19
C PHE A 7 11.32 31.44 -28.20
N ASP A 8 11.04 32.62 -28.70
CA ASP A 8 10.74 33.81 -27.88
C ASP A 8 9.30 33.67 -27.35
N MET A 9 9.16 32.91 -26.28
CA MET A 9 7.88 32.65 -25.62
C MET A 9 7.69 33.64 -24.48
N ASN A 10 6.81 34.64 -24.65
CA ASN A 10 6.51 35.57 -23.56
C ASN A 10 5.76 34.84 -22.42
N ARG A 11 5.82 35.41 -21.20
CA ARG A 11 5.22 34.82 -19.97
C ARG A 11 3.75 34.41 -20.15
N ARG A 12 2.99 35.22 -20.91
CA ARG A 12 1.56 34.96 -21.15
C ARG A 12 1.31 33.76 -22.07
N SER A 13 2.13 33.59 -23.09
CA SER A 13 2.10 32.45 -23.99
C SER A 13 2.55 31.18 -23.26
N PHE A 14 3.58 31.27 -22.41
CA PHE A 14 4.02 30.16 -21.57
C PHE A 14 2.89 29.70 -20.64
N LEU A 15 2.25 30.60 -19.91
CA LEU A 15 1.12 30.25 -19.01
C LEU A 15 -0.07 29.66 -19.77
N LYS A 16 -0.39 30.17 -20.97
CA LYS A 16 -1.46 29.61 -21.80
C LYS A 16 -1.14 28.21 -22.29
N SER A 17 0.09 27.96 -22.75
CA SER A 17 0.51 26.62 -23.20
C SER A 17 0.58 25.63 -22.03
N THR A 18 1.02 26.07 -20.86
CA THR A 18 1.05 25.23 -19.64
C THR A 18 -0.36 24.90 -19.17
N ALA A 19 -1.28 25.87 -19.20
CA ALA A 19 -2.69 25.63 -18.88
C ALA A 19 -3.36 24.69 -19.88
N ALA A 20 -3.08 24.84 -21.19
CA ALA A 20 -3.57 23.93 -22.22
C ALA A 20 -2.99 22.53 -22.09
N ALA A 21 -1.69 22.39 -21.77
CA ALA A 21 -1.06 21.10 -21.50
C ALA A 21 -1.65 20.44 -20.24
N GLY A 22 -1.91 21.22 -19.18
CA GLY A 22 -2.58 20.75 -17.99
C GLY A 22 -3.99 20.25 -18.25
N ALA A 23 -4.76 20.98 -19.08
CA ALA A 23 -6.09 20.56 -19.53
C ALA A 23 -6.04 19.29 -20.37
N LEU A 24 -5.01 19.12 -21.20
CA LEU A 24 -4.83 17.89 -22.01
C LEU A 24 -4.50 16.69 -21.13
N VAL A 25 -3.65 16.86 -20.12
CA VAL A 25 -3.34 15.80 -19.15
C VAL A 25 -4.58 15.41 -18.35
N LEU A 26 -5.39 16.39 -17.92
CA LEU A 26 -6.67 16.13 -17.27
C LEU A 26 -7.66 15.46 -18.21
N GLY A 27 -7.74 15.90 -19.48
CA GLY A 27 -8.64 15.33 -20.50
C GLY A 27 -8.30 13.87 -20.81
N THR A 28 -7.03 13.51 -20.94
CA THR A 28 -6.60 12.12 -21.13
C THR A 28 -6.86 11.25 -19.89
N TYR A 29 -6.83 11.86 -18.71
CA TYR A 29 -7.19 11.20 -17.45
C TYR A 29 -8.66 10.78 -17.41
N PHE A 30 -9.55 11.59 -17.97
CA PHE A 30 -11.00 11.30 -18.02
C PHE A 30 -11.43 10.38 -19.19
N MET A 31 -10.66 10.31 -20.28
CA MET A 31 -11.04 9.58 -21.49
C MET A 31 -10.37 8.22 -21.70
N GLY A 32 -9.35 7.88 -20.96
CA GLY A 32 -8.68 6.59 -21.14
C GLY A 32 -7.90 6.20 -19.90
N GLY A 33 -8.43 5.30 -19.12
CA GLY A 33 -7.87 4.64 -17.96
C GLY A 33 -6.55 5.23 -17.42
N ALA A 34 -6.65 6.04 -16.39
CA ALA A 34 -5.48 6.55 -15.70
C ALA A 34 -4.50 5.43 -15.35
N PRO A 35 -3.19 5.64 -15.50
CA PRO A 35 -2.21 4.69 -14.98
C PRO A 35 -2.53 4.39 -13.52
N ARG A 36 -2.71 3.13 -13.16
CA ARG A 36 -3.09 2.68 -11.80
C ARG A 36 -2.25 3.32 -10.70
N ALA A 37 -0.98 3.63 -11.00
CA ALA A 37 -0.07 4.30 -10.08
C ALA A 37 -0.50 5.73 -9.69
N MET A 38 -1.11 6.51 -10.60
CA MET A 38 -1.59 7.86 -10.28
C MET A 38 -2.94 7.85 -9.53
N ALA A 39 -3.80 6.86 -9.79
CA ALA A 39 -5.05 6.70 -9.05
C ALA A 39 -4.78 6.47 -7.56
N GLY A 40 -3.75 5.69 -7.20
CA GLY A 40 -3.34 5.46 -5.81
C GLY A 40 -2.84 6.70 -5.07
N VAL A 41 -2.28 7.68 -5.78
CA VAL A 41 -1.74 8.92 -5.16
C VAL A 41 -2.84 9.83 -4.61
N LEU A 42 -4.01 9.81 -5.24
CA LEU A 42 -5.16 10.67 -4.87
C LEU A 42 -6.30 9.88 -4.21
N ALA A 43 -6.10 8.61 -3.90
CA ALA A 43 -7.13 7.78 -3.30
C ALA A 43 -7.53 8.32 -1.92
N LYS A 44 -8.85 8.35 -1.69
CA LYS A 44 -9.42 8.63 -0.38
C LYS A 44 -9.72 7.31 0.33
N PRO A 45 -9.66 7.28 1.68
CA PRO A 45 -10.13 6.13 2.43
C PRO A 45 -11.56 5.78 2.05
N ALA A 46 -11.86 4.51 1.87
CA ALA A 46 -13.24 4.08 1.67
C ALA A 46 -14.00 4.11 3.00
N GLU A 47 -15.24 4.59 2.97
CA GLU A 47 -16.08 4.70 4.17
C GLU A 47 -16.35 3.34 4.83
N ASN A 48 -16.41 2.28 4.03
CA ASN A 48 -16.63 0.90 4.46
C ASN A 48 -15.35 0.08 4.70
N ALA A 49 -14.18 0.72 4.61
CA ALA A 49 -12.92 0.05 4.92
C ALA A 49 -12.80 -0.23 6.42
N LYS A 50 -12.48 -1.47 6.76
CA LYS A 50 -12.33 -1.94 8.15
C LYS A 50 -10.88 -1.90 8.57
N ARG A 51 -10.56 -1.19 9.66
CA ARG A 51 -9.19 -1.08 10.15
C ARG A 51 -8.71 -2.38 10.79
N ALA A 52 -7.64 -2.93 10.25
CA ALA A 52 -6.93 -4.04 10.85
C ALA A 52 -5.89 -3.54 11.88
N ASN A 53 -5.24 -2.40 11.60
CA ASN A 53 -4.33 -1.72 12.54
C ASN A 53 -4.16 -0.24 12.16
N LEU A 54 -3.18 0.44 12.76
CA LEU A 54 -2.97 1.88 12.56
C LEU A 54 -2.71 2.27 11.10
N PHE A 55 -2.00 1.43 10.33
CA PHE A 55 -1.57 1.72 8.96
C PHE A 55 -2.37 0.98 7.90
N ILE A 56 -3.12 -0.06 8.26
CA ILE A 56 -3.75 -0.96 7.30
C ILE A 56 -5.26 -0.99 7.54
N ALA A 57 -6.02 -0.79 6.48
CA ALA A 57 -7.45 -1.06 6.45
C ALA A 57 -7.80 -2.00 5.29
N LEU A 58 -8.80 -2.83 5.50
CA LEU A 58 -9.25 -3.87 4.58
C LEU A 58 -10.62 -3.46 4.03
N ARG A 59 -10.75 -3.45 2.71
CA ARG A 59 -12.00 -3.10 2.05
C ARG A 59 -12.80 -4.35 1.72
N PRO A 60 -14.13 -4.30 1.74
CA PRO A 60 -14.98 -5.45 1.39
C PRO A 60 -14.75 -6.01 -0.01
N ASP A 61 -14.27 -5.16 -0.94
CA ASP A 61 -13.89 -5.58 -2.30
C ASP A 61 -12.54 -6.33 -2.36
N GLY A 62 -11.88 -6.49 -1.22
CA GLY A 62 -10.58 -7.15 -1.09
C GLY A 62 -9.38 -6.22 -1.28
N MET A 63 -9.59 -4.93 -1.56
CA MET A 63 -8.47 -3.99 -1.62
C MET A 63 -7.92 -3.70 -0.23
N VAL A 64 -6.63 -3.44 -0.16
CA VAL A 64 -5.90 -3.08 1.07
C VAL A 64 -5.49 -1.63 1.02
N GLU A 65 -5.94 -0.85 1.97
CA GLU A 65 -5.51 0.53 2.14
C GLU A 65 -4.29 0.59 3.06
N VAL A 66 -3.19 1.10 2.54
CA VAL A 66 -1.97 1.35 3.32
C VAL A 66 -1.82 2.84 3.55
N THR A 67 -1.82 3.26 4.81
CA THR A 67 -1.66 4.68 5.18
C THR A 67 -0.19 5.08 5.15
N CYS A 68 0.18 5.98 4.25
CA CYS A 68 1.46 6.67 4.26
C CYS A 68 1.40 7.88 5.19
N HIS A 69 2.13 7.84 6.28
CA HIS A 69 2.18 8.91 7.29
C HIS A 69 3.34 9.90 7.05
N ARG A 70 4.05 9.79 5.94
CA ARG A 70 5.17 10.65 5.53
C ARG A 70 4.78 11.51 4.33
N SER A 71 5.43 12.65 4.17
CA SER A 71 5.18 13.54 3.05
C SER A 71 5.84 13.01 1.77
N GLU A 72 5.09 12.98 0.69
CA GLU A 72 5.62 12.68 -0.65
C GLU A 72 6.10 13.99 -1.29
N MET A 73 7.35 14.01 -1.69
CA MET A 73 8.02 15.15 -2.33
C MET A 73 8.72 14.74 -3.65
N GLY A 74 8.32 13.60 -4.23
CA GLY A 74 8.93 13.00 -5.41
C GLY A 74 9.98 11.92 -5.10
N GLN A 75 10.23 11.60 -3.80
CA GLN A 75 11.17 10.57 -3.36
C GLN A 75 10.54 9.18 -3.23
N GLN A 76 9.28 9.01 -3.66
CA GLN A 76 8.55 7.74 -3.71
C GLN A 76 8.32 7.08 -2.34
N ILE A 77 8.20 7.85 -1.27
CA ILE A 77 7.96 7.30 0.07
C ILE A 77 6.63 6.56 0.17
N ARG A 78 5.61 6.97 -0.59
CA ARG A 78 4.31 6.28 -0.63
C ARG A 78 4.46 4.86 -1.17
N THR A 79 5.18 4.70 -2.26
CA THR A 79 5.47 3.39 -2.86
C THR A 79 6.29 2.53 -1.90
N ALA A 80 7.34 3.08 -1.31
CA ALA A 80 8.23 2.34 -0.41
C ALA A 80 7.48 1.82 0.84
N ILE A 81 6.64 2.64 1.47
CA ILE A 81 5.82 2.21 2.62
C ILE A 81 4.86 1.09 2.21
N ALA A 82 4.20 1.26 1.06
CA ALA A 82 3.26 0.25 0.57
C ALA A 82 3.95 -1.08 0.23
N GLN A 83 5.14 -1.04 -0.38
CA GLN A 83 5.92 -2.24 -0.67
C GLN A 83 6.29 -3.01 0.61
N ILE A 84 6.77 -2.32 1.64
CA ILE A 84 7.14 -2.96 2.91
C ILE A 84 5.94 -3.67 3.54
N VAL A 85 4.79 -3.01 3.58
CA VAL A 85 3.56 -3.57 4.16
C VAL A 85 3.04 -4.73 3.31
N ALA A 86 3.00 -4.56 1.98
CA ALA A 86 2.49 -5.57 1.05
C ALA A 86 3.34 -6.85 1.07
N ASP A 87 4.66 -6.71 1.16
CA ASP A 87 5.58 -7.84 1.28
C ASP A 87 5.29 -8.68 2.53
N GLU A 88 5.24 -8.05 3.68
CA GLU A 88 5.01 -8.78 4.95
C GLU A 88 3.59 -9.30 5.09
N MET A 89 2.63 -8.61 4.51
CA MET A 89 1.22 -9.01 4.52
C MET A 89 0.91 -10.10 3.48
N GLU A 90 1.81 -10.38 2.53
CA GLU A 90 1.55 -11.20 1.34
C GLU A 90 0.37 -10.67 0.50
N ALA A 91 0.26 -9.34 0.41
CA ALA A 91 -0.75 -8.70 -0.42
C ALA A 91 -0.33 -8.69 -1.89
N ALA A 92 -1.25 -9.00 -2.80
CA ALA A 92 -1.01 -8.79 -4.23
C ALA A 92 -0.91 -7.29 -4.53
N TRP A 93 0.10 -6.88 -5.30
CA TRP A 93 0.40 -5.46 -5.52
C TRP A 93 -0.75 -4.69 -6.17
N ASP A 94 -1.47 -5.33 -7.08
CA ASP A 94 -2.64 -4.74 -7.75
C ASP A 94 -3.85 -4.55 -6.80
N LYS A 95 -3.79 -5.09 -5.59
CA LYS A 95 -4.80 -4.93 -4.53
C LYS A 95 -4.43 -3.87 -3.50
N VAL A 96 -3.29 -3.21 -3.63
CA VAL A 96 -2.82 -2.22 -2.66
C VAL A 96 -3.17 -0.80 -3.11
N ILE A 97 -3.80 -0.05 -2.21
CA ILE A 97 -4.12 1.38 -2.38
C ILE A 97 -3.36 2.17 -1.32
N VAL A 98 -2.63 3.19 -1.74
CA VAL A 98 -1.93 4.07 -0.79
C VAL A 98 -2.80 5.27 -0.44
N ILE A 99 -3.05 5.44 0.85
CA ILE A 99 -3.79 6.58 1.41
C ILE A 99 -2.81 7.53 2.07
N GLN A 100 -2.87 8.81 1.74
CA GLN A 100 -2.07 9.81 2.44
C GLN A 100 -2.64 10.04 3.84
N GLY A 101 -1.83 9.79 4.86
CA GLY A 101 -2.16 10.12 6.24
C GLY A 101 -2.23 11.63 6.47
N LYS A 102 -3.11 12.04 7.36
CA LYS A 102 -3.17 13.43 7.85
C LYS A 102 -2.09 13.65 8.93
N GLY A 103 -1.79 14.89 9.26
CA GLY A 103 -0.99 15.24 10.43
C GLY A 103 -1.76 14.86 11.72
N ASP A 104 -1.44 13.69 12.26
CA ASP A 104 -2.13 13.13 13.43
C ASP A 104 -1.09 12.49 14.37
N PRO A 105 -1.03 12.90 15.65
CA PRO A 105 -0.07 12.38 16.63
C PRO A 105 -0.08 10.86 16.80
N LYS A 106 -1.19 10.19 16.48
CA LYS A 106 -1.27 8.71 16.55
C LYS A 106 -0.24 7.99 15.67
N TYR A 107 0.22 8.63 14.59
CA TYR A 107 1.24 8.05 13.71
C TYR A 107 2.67 8.19 14.27
N GLY A 108 2.85 8.95 15.36
CA GLY A 108 4.16 9.27 15.93
C GLY A 108 4.88 10.36 15.11
N ASP A 109 6.21 10.27 15.03
CA ASP A 109 7.01 11.21 14.24
C ASP A 109 6.68 11.11 12.75
N GLN A 110 6.19 12.20 12.17
CA GLN A 110 5.83 12.32 10.75
C GLN A 110 6.82 13.19 9.95
N ASN A 111 7.92 13.63 10.57
CA ASN A 111 8.95 14.41 9.91
C ASN A 111 9.57 13.66 8.74
N THR A 112 9.59 14.32 7.58
CA THR A 112 10.14 13.76 6.34
C THR A 112 11.45 14.46 6.00
N ASP A 113 12.51 14.13 6.74
CA ASP A 113 13.86 14.66 6.60
C ASP A 113 14.90 13.58 6.98
N GLY A 114 16.18 13.87 6.85
CA GLY A 114 17.30 13.11 7.38
C GLY A 114 17.28 11.61 7.08
N SER A 115 16.67 11.16 6.00
CA SER A 115 16.51 9.74 5.64
C SER A 115 15.78 8.89 6.70
N ARG A 116 14.94 9.51 7.52
CA ARG A 116 14.28 8.85 8.66
C ARG A 116 13.04 8.04 8.27
N SER A 117 12.42 8.37 7.15
CA SER A 117 11.10 7.84 6.78
C SER A 117 11.06 6.31 6.71
N ILE A 118 12.07 5.66 6.12
CA ILE A 118 12.16 4.19 6.10
C ILE A 118 13.02 3.68 7.25
N ARG A 119 14.20 4.28 7.48
CA ARG A 119 15.15 3.79 8.47
C ARG A 119 14.55 3.56 9.87
N PHE A 120 13.66 4.45 10.32
CA PHE A 120 13.04 4.33 11.64
C PHE A 120 11.66 3.66 11.62
N ASN A 121 11.08 3.43 10.46
CA ASN A 121 9.75 2.82 10.36
C ASN A 121 9.75 1.43 9.72
N MET A 122 10.87 0.99 9.13
CA MET A 122 10.97 -0.30 8.43
C MET A 122 10.43 -1.44 9.28
N GLN A 123 10.96 -1.58 10.49
CA GLN A 123 10.58 -2.66 11.41
C GLN A 123 9.09 -2.61 11.76
N ARG A 124 8.60 -1.43 12.18
CA ARG A 124 7.20 -1.20 12.53
C ARG A 124 6.23 -1.51 11.38
N LEU A 125 6.57 -1.09 10.16
CA LEU A 125 5.74 -1.34 8.97
C LEU A 125 5.70 -2.83 8.63
N ARG A 126 6.81 -3.53 8.79
CA ARG A 126 6.88 -4.99 8.62
C ARG A 126 6.00 -5.70 9.66
N GLU A 127 6.10 -5.33 10.92
CA GLU A 127 5.26 -5.87 12.01
C GLU A 127 3.77 -5.65 11.73
N MET A 128 3.38 -4.47 11.25
CA MET A 128 1.99 -4.19 10.88
C MET A 128 1.51 -5.06 9.71
N GLY A 129 2.33 -5.29 8.69
CA GLY A 129 2.02 -6.22 7.60
C GLY A 129 1.91 -7.66 8.06
N ALA A 130 2.89 -8.12 8.85
CA ALA A 130 2.92 -9.47 9.41
C ALA A 130 1.74 -9.75 10.34
N SER A 131 1.28 -8.76 11.12
CA SER A 131 0.10 -8.91 11.98
C SER A 131 -1.16 -9.22 11.17
N VAL A 132 -1.35 -8.57 10.04
CA VAL A 132 -2.51 -8.86 9.17
C VAL A 132 -2.37 -10.21 8.47
N ARG A 133 -1.18 -10.58 8.00
CA ARG A 133 -0.93 -11.93 7.50
C ARG A 133 -1.28 -12.99 8.53
N TYR A 134 -0.85 -12.82 9.77
CA TYR A 134 -1.19 -13.70 10.89
C TYR A 134 -2.72 -13.82 11.07
N MET A 135 -3.43 -12.68 11.10
CA MET A 135 -4.88 -12.66 11.23
C MET A 135 -5.56 -13.44 10.10
N MET A 136 -5.13 -13.27 8.84
CA MET A 136 -5.68 -13.96 7.68
C MET A 136 -5.46 -15.48 7.75
N GLN A 137 -4.24 -15.92 8.10
CA GLN A 137 -3.89 -17.34 8.24
C GLN A 137 -4.73 -18.00 9.35
N HIS A 138 -4.86 -17.36 10.51
CA HIS A 138 -5.62 -17.87 11.63
C HIS A 138 -7.14 -17.88 11.36
N ALA A 139 -7.66 -16.88 10.65
CA ALA A 139 -9.05 -16.87 10.22
C ALA A 139 -9.37 -18.02 9.26
N ALA A 140 -8.51 -18.27 8.29
CA ALA A 140 -8.66 -19.40 7.38
C ALA A 140 -8.58 -20.74 8.11
N ALA A 141 -7.60 -20.89 9.00
CA ALA A 141 -7.43 -22.09 9.82
C ALA A 141 -8.68 -22.37 10.69
N LYS A 142 -9.20 -21.34 11.35
CA LYS A 142 -10.44 -21.44 12.13
C LYS A 142 -11.63 -21.87 11.28
N ARG A 143 -11.78 -21.29 10.08
CA ARG A 143 -12.86 -21.61 9.14
C ARG A 143 -12.79 -23.06 8.64
N TRP A 144 -11.59 -23.58 8.46
CA TRP A 144 -11.37 -24.96 8.02
C TRP A 144 -11.26 -25.97 9.14
N GLY A 145 -11.15 -25.53 10.40
CA GLY A 145 -10.95 -26.41 11.57
C GLY A 145 -9.59 -27.11 11.56
N VAL A 146 -8.53 -26.39 11.16
CA VAL A 146 -7.16 -26.91 11.02
C VAL A 146 -6.16 -26.07 11.81
N GLU A 147 -4.95 -26.59 12.00
CA GLU A 147 -3.87 -25.86 12.63
C GLU A 147 -3.37 -24.69 11.76
N PRO A 148 -3.21 -23.47 12.31
CA PRO A 148 -2.75 -22.30 11.57
C PRO A 148 -1.40 -22.50 10.88
N SER A 149 -0.52 -23.31 11.44
CA SER A 149 0.80 -23.63 10.87
C SER A 149 0.73 -24.36 9.53
N THR A 150 -0.41 -24.97 9.19
CA THR A 150 -0.65 -25.65 7.90
C THR A 150 -1.23 -24.73 6.83
N CYS A 151 -1.47 -23.45 7.19
CA CYS A 151 -2.02 -22.43 6.32
C CYS A 151 -0.91 -21.46 5.89
N VAL A 152 -0.76 -21.26 4.59
CA VAL A 152 0.21 -20.34 4.00
C VAL A 152 -0.52 -19.21 3.30
N ALA A 153 -0.16 -17.97 3.62
CA ALA A 153 -0.65 -16.80 2.92
C ALA A 153 0.33 -16.45 1.80
N GLU A 154 -0.17 -16.27 0.59
CA GLU A 154 0.61 -15.85 -0.56
C GLU A 154 -0.28 -15.12 -1.55
N GLN A 155 0.18 -13.97 -2.06
CA GLN A 155 -0.48 -13.20 -3.11
C GLN A 155 -1.99 -13.02 -2.90
N HIS A 156 -2.37 -12.57 -1.70
CA HIS A 156 -3.77 -12.27 -1.35
C HIS A 156 -4.69 -13.49 -1.17
N VAL A 157 -4.11 -14.67 -1.05
CA VAL A 157 -4.81 -15.94 -0.86
C VAL A 157 -4.18 -16.68 0.31
N VAL A 158 -5.00 -17.34 1.11
CA VAL A 158 -4.52 -18.33 2.09
C VAL A 158 -4.78 -19.72 1.53
N THR A 159 -3.75 -20.55 1.53
CA THR A 159 -3.80 -21.94 1.04
C THR A 159 -3.48 -22.89 2.20
N HIS A 160 -4.29 -23.92 2.36
CA HIS A 160 -4.00 -25.04 3.26
C HIS A 160 -3.26 -26.16 2.54
N THR A 161 -2.47 -26.96 3.23
CA THR A 161 -1.70 -28.09 2.68
C THR A 161 -2.54 -29.11 1.93
N SER A 162 -3.85 -29.20 2.19
CA SER A 162 -4.80 -30.05 1.44
C SER A 162 -5.24 -29.44 0.09
N GLY A 163 -4.76 -28.26 -0.29
CA GLY A 163 -5.14 -27.57 -1.52
C GLY A 163 -6.37 -26.67 -1.41
N LYS A 164 -7.04 -26.58 -0.25
CA LYS A 164 -8.10 -25.60 -0.02
C LYS A 164 -7.55 -24.18 -0.04
N THR A 165 -8.28 -23.22 -0.63
CA THR A 165 -7.90 -21.83 -0.73
C THR A 165 -9.02 -20.89 -0.31
N LEU A 166 -8.67 -19.74 0.28
CA LEU A 166 -9.57 -18.61 0.56
C LEU A 166 -8.88 -17.30 0.19
N ALA A 167 -9.58 -16.46 -0.53
CA ALA A 167 -9.09 -15.11 -0.81
C ALA A 167 -9.21 -14.22 0.44
N TYR A 168 -8.34 -13.21 0.55
CA TYR A 168 -8.37 -12.29 1.69
C TYR A 168 -9.74 -11.63 1.86
N LYS A 169 -10.41 -11.25 0.76
CA LYS A 169 -11.74 -10.64 0.81
C LYS A 169 -12.77 -11.49 1.57
N ASP A 170 -12.63 -12.81 1.47
CA ASP A 170 -13.57 -13.75 2.10
C ASP A 170 -13.26 -13.98 3.59
N LEU A 171 -12.10 -13.52 4.06
CA LEU A 171 -11.59 -13.69 5.41
C LEU A 171 -11.64 -12.43 6.27
N ILE A 172 -11.95 -11.26 5.71
CA ILE A 172 -11.80 -9.97 6.38
C ILE A 172 -12.51 -9.94 7.74
N ASP A 173 -13.77 -10.37 7.78
CA ASP A 173 -14.58 -10.29 9.00
C ASP A 173 -14.09 -11.26 10.07
N ASP A 174 -13.71 -12.46 9.67
CA ASP A 174 -13.14 -13.44 10.58
C ASP A 174 -11.77 -13.00 11.08
N ALA A 175 -10.92 -12.47 10.18
CA ALA A 175 -9.59 -12.00 10.51
C ALA A 175 -9.62 -10.88 11.57
N LEU A 176 -10.56 -9.95 11.47
CA LEU A 176 -10.71 -8.86 12.44
C LEU A 176 -11.15 -9.32 13.84
N THR A 177 -11.59 -10.56 13.98
CA THR A 177 -11.84 -11.18 15.30
C THR A 177 -10.60 -11.79 15.94
N ILE A 178 -9.52 -11.93 15.17
CA ILE A 178 -8.25 -12.53 15.62
C ILE A 178 -7.34 -11.44 16.19
N THR A 179 -6.90 -11.61 17.42
CA THR A 179 -5.89 -10.74 18.03
C THR A 179 -4.51 -11.27 17.67
N PRO A 180 -3.69 -10.50 16.93
CA PRO A 180 -2.31 -10.91 16.65
C PRO A 180 -1.49 -10.90 17.96
N PRO A 181 -0.40 -11.69 18.04
CA PRO A 181 0.50 -11.65 19.16
C PRO A 181 1.28 -10.33 19.20
N GLU A 182 2.04 -10.11 20.28
CA GLU A 182 2.97 -8.99 20.40
C GLU A 182 3.97 -8.97 19.23
N ALA A 183 4.43 -7.79 18.87
CA ALA A 183 5.25 -7.56 17.68
C ALA A 183 6.51 -8.43 17.61
N ASP A 184 7.17 -8.64 18.75
CA ASP A 184 8.37 -9.48 18.90
C ASP A 184 8.13 -10.97 18.65
N LYS A 185 6.87 -11.41 18.73
CA LYS A 185 6.44 -12.80 18.48
C LYS A 185 5.95 -13.03 17.07
N LEU A 186 5.83 -11.98 16.26
CA LEU A 186 5.44 -12.08 14.87
C LEU A 186 6.59 -12.65 14.03
N LYS A 187 6.31 -13.67 13.23
CA LYS A 187 7.28 -14.18 12.25
C LYS A 187 7.37 -13.22 11.06
N LEU A 188 8.45 -12.48 10.97
CA LEU A 188 8.73 -11.64 9.80
C LEU A 188 9.40 -12.48 8.69
N LYS A 189 9.21 -12.06 7.44
CA LYS A 189 9.84 -12.68 6.27
C LYS A 189 11.35 -12.44 6.29
N GLU A 190 12.12 -13.42 5.83
CA GLU A 190 13.53 -13.21 5.54
C GLU A 190 13.72 -12.38 4.27
N ARG A 191 14.88 -11.73 4.12
CA ARG A 191 15.15 -10.89 2.94
C ARG A 191 14.99 -11.64 1.61
N LYS A 192 15.33 -12.90 1.56
CA LYS A 192 15.18 -13.76 0.37
C LYS A 192 13.70 -14.03 -0.01
N GLU A 193 12.78 -13.81 0.90
CA GLU A 193 11.34 -14.00 0.73
C GLU A 193 10.62 -12.70 0.28
N TRP A 194 11.35 -11.58 0.22
CA TRP A 194 10.79 -10.31 -0.22
C TRP A 194 10.53 -10.34 -1.73
N ARG A 195 9.38 -9.82 -2.11
CA ARG A 195 8.91 -9.79 -3.48
C ARG A 195 8.95 -8.39 -4.09
N TYR A 196 8.61 -7.38 -3.29
CA TYR A 196 8.49 -6.00 -3.74
C TYR A 196 9.63 -5.10 -3.25
N ILE A 197 10.28 -5.47 -2.18
CA ILE A 197 11.43 -4.74 -1.65
C ILE A 197 12.69 -5.23 -2.39
N ASN A 198 13.47 -4.31 -2.94
CA ASN A 198 14.68 -4.55 -3.76
C ASN A 198 14.42 -5.18 -5.15
N THR A 199 13.25 -4.97 -5.73
CA THR A 199 12.97 -5.32 -7.13
C THR A 199 13.05 -4.09 -8.03
#